data_65e23e027129ed7fde853e176b585138
#
_entry.id   65e23e027129ed7fde853e176b585138
#
_cell.length_a   1.000
_cell.length_b   1.000
_cell.length_c   1.000
_cell.angle_alpha   90.00
_cell.angle_beta   90.00
_cell.angle_gamma   90.00
#
_symmetry.space_group_name_H-M   'P 1'
#
loop_
_entity.id
_entity.type
_entity.pdbx_description
1 polymer ?
#
loop_
_entity_poly.entity_id
_entity_poly.type
_entity_poly.pdbx_seq_one_letter_code
_entity_poly.pdbx_strand_id
1 'polypeptide(L)'
;MRYFLTALMIALTSSVSSQFYYYGYLQVPEDKVQEYIENEEEYFSQIAKIAIEQGVIDGWAILSRYQGSNSEPNFYWYVGVGDIDKLNNFNNDFGAIVNQVSQKSGAPSLISRALNDHSKYQTFVGTYYRGAMATNNNSDGWKYIKHNYANVPDTNAWLNAQTENWGKFIDKNMNNGKVNQELWAASVRLHPRGNGYNWNVLTVDAYKSLKDMFAN
;
A
#
# COMPACT_ATOMS: atom_id res chain seq x y z
N MET A 1 20.62 0.62 -14.44
CA MET A 1 20.82 0.46 -12.98
C MET A 1 19.55 -0.15 -12.42
N ARG A 2 19.59 -1.30 -11.74
CA ARG A 2 18.39 -1.96 -11.17
C ARG A 2 18.23 -1.44 -9.76
N TYR A 3 17.18 -0.65 -9.53
CA TYR A 3 16.83 -0.17 -8.20
C TYR A 3 16.09 -1.29 -7.45
N PHE A 4 16.63 -1.72 -6.33
CA PHE A 4 15.97 -2.61 -5.38
C PHE A 4 15.36 -1.72 -4.29
N LEU A 5 14.04 -1.62 -4.24
CA LEU A 5 13.34 -1.02 -3.13
C LEU A 5 13.19 -2.06 -2.02
N THR A 6 13.74 -1.74 -0.87
CA THR A 6 13.44 -2.45 0.37
C THR A 6 12.14 -1.89 0.91
N ALA A 7 11.05 -2.66 0.86
CA ALA A 7 9.80 -2.24 1.52
C ALA A 7 10.01 -2.30 3.03
N LEU A 8 10.00 -1.13 3.68
CA LEU A 8 9.95 -1.07 5.14
C LEU A 8 8.51 -1.36 5.56
N MET A 9 8.26 -2.59 6.03
CA MET A 9 6.96 -2.98 6.58
C MET A 9 7.03 -3.03 8.10
N ILE A 10 6.07 -2.37 8.73
CA ILE A 10 5.74 -2.60 10.13
C ILE A 10 4.50 -3.49 10.11
N ALA A 11 4.70 -4.78 10.46
CA ALA A 11 3.64 -5.77 10.46
C ALA A 11 2.71 -5.59 11.66
N LEU A 12 1.42 -5.60 11.42
CA LEU A 12 0.39 -5.69 12.44
C LEU A 12 -0.23 -7.09 12.44
N THR A 13 -0.53 -7.57 13.64
CA THR A 13 -1.06 -8.90 13.93
C THR A 13 -2.40 -9.17 13.24
N SER A 14 -2.50 -10.31 12.60
CA SER A 14 -3.61 -10.73 11.75
C SER A 14 -4.85 -11.15 12.52
N SER A 15 -5.91 -10.40 12.33
CA SER A 15 -7.27 -10.94 12.22
C SER A 15 -7.80 -10.52 10.85
N VAL A 16 -8.53 -11.40 10.16
CA VAL A 16 -9.20 -11.03 8.89
C VAL A 16 -10.27 -10.00 9.22
N SER A 17 -9.87 -8.73 9.30
CA SER A 17 -10.77 -7.60 9.55
C SER A 17 -11.01 -6.83 8.26
N SER A 18 -12.20 -6.27 8.12
CA SER A 18 -12.48 -5.35 7.02
C SER A 18 -11.62 -4.10 7.23
N GLN A 19 -10.69 -3.86 6.33
CA GLN A 19 -9.77 -2.73 6.40
C GLN A 19 -10.05 -1.76 5.27
N PHE A 20 -9.97 -0.47 5.60
CA PHE A 20 -9.97 0.60 4.61
C PHE A 20 -8.52 0.99 4.33
N TYR A 21 -8.21 1.20 3.06
CA TYR A 21 -6.90 1.67 2.64
C TYR A 21 -6.96 2.52 1.38
N TYR A 22 -5.89 3.24 1.14
CA TYR A 22 -5.74 4.15 0.02
C TYR A 22 -4.49 3.78 -0.79
N TYR A 23 -4.62 3.82 -2.11
CA TYR A 23 -3.49 3.89 -3.03
C TYR A 23 -3.41 5.25 -3.68
N GLY A 24 -2.28 5.93 -3.50
CA GLY A 24 -1.87 7.06 -4.32
C GLY A 24 -0.95 6.60 -5.45
N TYR A 25 -1.02 7.25 -6.59
CA TYR A 25 -0.25 6.86 -7.78
C TYR A 25 0.55 8.05 -8.28
N LEU A 26 1.84 7.84 -8.55
CA LEU A 26 2.78 8.87 -8.98
C LEU A 26 3.55 8.44 -10.22
N GLN A 27 3.84 9.41 -11.07
CA GLN A 27 4.84 9.31 -12.13
C GLN A 27 6.03 10.17 -11.72
N VAL A 28 7.10 9.52 -11.29
CA VAL A 28 8.37 10.16 -10.96
C VAL A 28 9.27 10.09 -12.18
N PRO A 29 9.84 11.22 -12.66
CA PRO A 29 10.82 11.24 -13.75
C PRO A 29 12.01 10.35 -13.45
N GLU A 30 12.58 9.70 -14.46
CA GLU A 30 13.65 8.72 -14.28
C GLU A 30 14.89 9.31 -13.59
N ASP A 31 15.25 10.55 -13.91
CA ASP A 31 16.34 11.29 -13.29
C ASP A 31 16.07 11.72 -11.83
N LYS A 32 14.84 11.59 -11.35
CA LYS A 32 14.39 11.94 -10.00
C LYS A 32 14.09 10.74 -9.12
N VAL A 33 14.13 9.52 -9.66
CA VAL A 33 13.77 8.30 -8.93
C VAL A 33 14.61 8.11 -7.67
N GLN A 34 15.92 8.33 -7.76
CA GLN A 34 16.80 8.14 -6.61
C GLN A 34 16.49 9.14 -5.49
N GLU A 35 16.34 10.43 -5.83
CA GLU A 35 15.99 11.50 -4.90
C GLU A 35 14.61 11.24 -4.26
N TYR A 36 13.65 10.74 -5.04
CA TYR A 36 12.33 10.35 -4.56
C TYR A 36 12.42 9.24 -3.50
N ILE A 37 13.17 8.16 -3.77
CA ILE A 37 13.36 7.05 -2.84
C ILE A 37 14.02 7.53 -1.54
N GLU A 38 15.08 8.35 -1.64
CA GLU A 38 15.76 8.91 -0.47
C GLU A 38 14.80 9.76 0.39
N ASN A 39 13.96 10.57 -0.22
CA ASN A 39 12.95 11.35 0.49
C ASN A 39 11.91 10.44 1.20
N GLU A 40 11.47 9.37 0.55
CA GLU A 40 10.55 8.40 1.14
C GLU A 40 11.17 7.67 2.33
N GLU A 41 12.41 7.20 2.19
CA GLU A 41 13.11 6.45 3.25
C GLU A 41 13.51 7.36 4.42
N GLU A 42 13.97 8.58 4.14
CA GLU A 42 14.50 9.46 5.17
C GLU A 42 13.43 10.27 5.89
N TYR A 43 12.39 10.75 5.17
CA TYR A 43 11.40 11.65 5.77
C TYR A 43 10.01 11.03 5.90
N PHE A 44 9.46 10.49 4.82
CA PHE A 44 8.09 10.00 4.84
C PHE A 44 7.92 8.73 5.66
N SER A 45 8.93 7.87 5.72
CA SER A 45 8.92 6.69 6.59
C SER A 45 8.83 7.07 8.08
N GLN A 46 9.48 8.17 8.49
CA GLN A 46 9.40 8.67 9.87
C GLN A 46 8.00 9.22 10.19
N ILE A 47 7.41 9.95 9.24
CA ILE A 47 6.03 10.44 9.35
C ILE A 47 5.07 9.25 9.48
N ALA A 48 5.20 8.27 8.62
CA ALA A 48 4.38 7.07 8.63
C ALA A 48 4.52 6.28 9.94
N LYS A 49 5.75 6.13 10.45
CA LYS A 49 6.03 5.46 11.73
C LYS A 49 5.28 6.14 12.88
N ILE A 50 5.38 7.45 13.01
CA ILE A 50 4.68 8.20 14.05
C ILE A 50 3.16 8.10 13.88
N ALA A 51 2.66 8.18 12.63
CA ALA A 51 1.24 8.03 12.34
C ALA A 51 0.70 6.65 12.76
N ILE A 52 1.48 5.58 12.55
CA ILE A 52 1.14 4.23 12.97
C ILE A 52 1.18 4.13 14.50
N GLU A 53 2.23 4.63 15.14
CA GLU A 53 2.37 4.63 16.61
C GLU A 53 1.23 5.38 17.31
N GLN A 54 0.71 6.43 16.69
CA GLN A 54 -0.43 7.20 17.20
C GLN A 54 -1.80 6.64 16.77
N GLY A 55 -1.83 5.56 15.98
CA GLY A 55 -3.05 4.93 15.51
C GLY A 55 -3.85 5.73 14.48
N VAL A 56 -3.23 6.74 13.85
CA VAL A 56 -3.84 7.54 12.76
C VAL A 56 -3.95 6.73 11.48
N ILE A 57 -2.94 5.92 11.18
CA ILE A 57 -2.94 4.93 10.11
C ILE A 57 -2.53 3.57 10.67
N ASP A 58 -2.89 2.50 9.97
CA ASP A 58 -2.56 1.12 10.38
C ASP A 58 -1.36 0.56 9.61
N GLY A 59 -0.97 1.19 8.51
CA GLY A 59 0.17 0.76 7.71
C GLY A 59 0.53 1.74 6.61
N TRP A 60 1.76 1.65 6.14
CA TRP A 60 2.28 2.44 5.05
C TRP A 60 3.30 1.62 4.25
N ALA A 61 3.30 1.80 2.94
CA ALA A 61 4.34 1.25 2.08
C ALA A 61 4.48 2.09 0.81
N ILE A 62 5.69 2.13 0.27
CA ILE A 62 5.97 2.62 -1.06
C ILE A 62 6.29 1.43 -1.98
N LEU A 63 5.66 1.38 -3.12
CA LEU A 63 5.81 0.33 -4.11
C LEU A 63 6.31 0.92 -5.41
N SER A 64 7.34 0.34 -6.00
CA SER A 64 7.76 0.66 -7.36
C SER A 64 7.26 -0.37 -8.34
N ARG A 65 6.83 0.07 -9.51
CA ARG A 65 6.40 -0.83 -10.57
C ARG A 65 7.62 -1.52 -11.20
N TYR A 66 7.54 -2.85 -11.30
CA TYR A 66 8.63 -3.65 -11.87
C TYR A 66 8.69 -3.53 -13.41
N GLN A 67 7.53 -3.48 -14.08
CA GLN A 67 7.39 -3.34 -15.53
C GLN A 67 6.18 -2.49 -15.88
N GLY A 68 6.23 -1.80 -17.00
CA GLY A 68 5.12 -0.98 -17.51
C GLY A 68 5.57 0.09 -18.51
N SER A 69 4.64 0.86 -19.03
CA SER A 69 4.93 1.97 -19.95
C SER A 69 5.25 3.26 -19.19
N ASN A 70 5.95 4.20 -19.86
CA ASN A 70 6.26 5.50 -19.28
C ASN A 70 5.04 6.42 -19.10
N SER A 71 3.87 6.02 -19.61
CA SER A 71 2.60 6.74 -19.47
C SER A 71 1.78 6.31 -18.26
N GLU A 72 2.27 5.36 -17.48
CA GLU A 72 1.59 4.84 -16.29
C GLU A 72 2.37 5.17 -15.02
N PRO A 73 1.73 5.22 -13.84
CA PRO A 73 2.42 5.44 -12.56
C PRO A 73 3.56 4.45 -12.39
N ASN A 74 4.72 4.92 -11.94
CA ASN A 74 5.85 4.07 -11.60
C ASN A 74 6.03 3.87 -10.10
N PHE A 75 5.32 4.67 -9.27
CA PHE A 75 5.27 4.52 -7.83
C PHE A 75 3.83 4.52 -7.31
N TYR A 76 3.62 3.78 -6.21
CA TYR A 76 2.34 3.63 -5.55
C TYR A 76 2.55 3.83 -4.04
N TRP A 77 1.78 4.71 -3.44
CA TRP A 77 1.66 4.81 -1.99
C TRP A 77 0.53 3.93 -1.51
N TYR A 78 0.83 3.03 -0.61
CA TYR A 78 -0.16 2.33 0.18
C TYR A 78 -0.28 3.01 1.55
N VAL A 79 -1.51 3.31 1.97
CA VAL A 79 -1.82 3.80 3.29
C VAL A 79 -2.98 2.99 3.86
N GLY A 80 -2.72 2.18 4.87
CA GLY A 80 -3.73 1.45 5.62
C GLY A 80 -4.39 2.40 6.63
N VAL A 81 -5.69 2.64 6.51
CA VAL A 81 -6.45 3.54 7.38
C VAL A 81 -7.15 2.77 8.51
N GLY A 82 -7.37 1.46 8.32
CA GLY A 82 -8.04 0.60 9.28
C GLY A 82 -9.55 0.66 9.18
N ASP A 83 -10.24 1.48 9.98
CA ASP A 83 -11.68 1.62 9.92
C ASP A 83 -12.14 2.93 9.24
N ILE A 84 -13.42 2.99 8.91
CA ILE A 84 -14.01 4.10 8.15
C ILE A 84 -13.99 5.43 8.92
N ASP A 85 -14.05 5.37 10.25
CA ASP A 85 -14.10 6.59 11.07
C ASP A 85 -12.76 7.32 11.06
N LYS A 86 -11.66 6.58 11.01
CA LYS A 86 -10.31 7.13 10.82
C LYS A 86 -10.15 7.83 9.48
N LEU A 87 -10.80 7.34 8.42
CA LEU A 87 -10.73 7.95 7.09
C LEU A 87 -11.17 9.41 7.09
N ASN A 88 -12.19 9.74 7.89
CA ASN A 88 -12.73 11.10 7.96
C ASN A 88 -11.72 12.12 8.55
N ASN A 89 -10.85 11.66 9.45
CA ASN A 89 -9.88 12.50 10.15
C ASN A 89 -8.48 12.42 9.56
N PHE A 90 -8.25 11.46 8.66
CA PHE A 90 -6.93 11.14 8.12
C PHE A 90 -6.12 12.36 7.64
N ASN A 91 -6.74 13.24 6.85
CA ASN A 91 -6.03 14.41 6.31
C ASN A 91 -5.65 15.43 7.39
N ASN A 92 -6.49 15.61 8.42
CA ASN A 92 -6.22 16.55 9.51
C ASN A 92 -5.12 16.00 10.43
N ASP A 93 -5.22 14.74 10.81
CA ASP A 93 -4.29 14.06 11.70
C ASP A 93 -2.91 13.93 11.03
N PHE A 94 -2.88 13.59 9.75
CA PHE A 94 -1.63 13.47 9.00
C PHE A 94 -0.86 14.78 8.91
N GLY A 95 -1.54 15.89 8.68
CA GLY A 95 -0.94 17.24 8.69
C GLY A 95 -0.32 17.60 10.06
N ALA A 96 -0.97 17.25 11.16
CA ALA A 96 -0.45 17.46 12.50
C ALA A 96 0.82 16.63 12.76
N ILE A 97 0.87 15.40 12.27
CA ILE A 97 2.05 14.53 12.40
C ILE A 97 3.22 15.06 11.57
N VAL A 98 2.98 15.52 10.34
CA VAL A 98 4.01 16.15 9.50
C VAL A 98 4.65 17.32 10.25
N ASN A 99 3.85 18.18 10.89
CA ASN A 99 4.35 19.28 11.68
C ASN A 99 5.18 18.80 12.90
N GLN A 100 4.73 17.75 13.57
CA GLN A 100 5.43 17.17 14.73
C GLN A 100 6.81 16.61 14.32
N VAL A 101 6.89 15.88 13.20
CA VAL A 101 8.17 15.35 12.68
C VAL A 101 9.09 16.48 12.29
N SER A 102 8.57 17.50 11.60
CA SER A 102 9.33 18.67 11.19
C SER A 102 9.98 19.39 12.38
N GLN A 103 9.28 19.49 13.50
CA GLN A 103 9.80 20.07 14.73
C GLN A 103 10.85 19.21 15.41
N LYS A 104 10.63 17.87 15.47
CA LYS A 104 11.55 16.93 16.14
C LYS A 104 12.84 16.72 15.38
N SER A 105 12.80 16.66 14.07
CA SER A 105 13.97 16.40 13.23
C SER A 105 14.99 17.53 13.25
N GLY A 106 14.62 18.71 13.73
CA GLY A 106 15.45 19.92 13.64
C GLY A 106 15.68 20.39 12.19
N ALA A 107 15.01 19.78 11.22
CA ALA A 107 15.19 20.03 9.81
C ALA A 107 13.85 20.33 9.09
N PRO A 108 13.04 21.31 9.58
CA PRO A 108 11.75 21.65 8.93
C PRO A 108 11.92 22.02 7.45
N SER A 109 13.06 22.62 7.08
CA SER A 109 13.38 22.96 5.70
C SER A 109 13.56 21.75 4.79
N LEU A 110 14.09 20.64 5.28
CA LEU A 110 14.28 19.41 4.50
C LEU A 110 12.94 18.71 4.23
N ILE A 111 12.08 18.59 5.23
CA ILE A 111 10.74 18.05 5.06
C ILE A 111 9.89 18.92 4.13
N SER A 112 9.95 20.24 4.31
CA SER A 112 9.26 21.18 3.41
C SER A 112 9.76 21.07 1.98
N ARG A 113 11.05 20.83 1.77
CA ARG A 113 11.63 20.59 0.45
C ARG A 113 11.13 19.28 -0.14
N ALA A 114 11.16 18.18 0.63
CA ALA A 114 10.67 16.89 0.19
C ALA A 114 9.19 16.94 -0.22
N LEU A 115 8.32 17.58 0.57
CA LEU A 115 6.91 17.81 0.24
C LEU A 115 6.74 18.66 -1.03
N ASN A 116 7.55 19.72 -1.18
CA ASN A 116 7.50 20.56 -2.38
C ASN A 116 7.96 19.79 -3.63
N ASP A 117 8.99 18.94 -3.52
CA ASP A 117 9.47 18.11 -4.63
C ASP A 117 8.42 17.08 -5.04
N HIS A 118 7.76 16.45 -4.07
CA HIS A 118 6.61 15.56 -4.33
C HIS A 118 5.47 16.26 -5.06
N SER A 119 5.19 17.52 -4.74
CA SER A 119 4.12 18.28 -5.40
C SER A 119 4.38 18.55 -6.89
N LYS A 120 5.60 18.37 -7.35
CA LYS A 120 6.00 18.55 -8.77
C LYS A 120 5.81 17.29 -9.61
N TYR A 121 5.66 16.10 -8.97
CA TYR A 121 5.45 14.86 -9.70
C TYR A 121 4.02 14.77 -10.22
N GLN A 122 3.86 14.12 -11.37
CA GLN A 122 2.52 13.85 -11.91
C GLN A 122 1.80 12.87 -10.98
N THR A 123 0.66 13.31 -10.46
CA THR A 123 -0.22 12.46 -9.65
C THR A 123 -1.40 11.98 -10.48
N PHE A 124 -1.87 10.79 -10.18
CA PHE A 124 -3.09 10.22 -10.74
C PHE A 124 -4.17 10.17 -9.67
N VAL A 125 -5.41 9.97 -10.08
CA VAL A 125 -6.53 9.87 -9.13
C VAL A 125 -6.30 8.69 -8.20
N GLY A 126 -6.14 8.99 -6.92
CA GLY A 126 -5.96 7.98 -5.88
C GLY A 126 -7.21 7.13 -5.68
N THR A 127 -7.03 5.93 -5.18
CA THR A 127 -8.11 4.94 -5.07
C THR A 127 -8.28 4.48 -3.63
N TYR A 128 -9.52 4.56 -3.14
CA TYR A 128 -9.92 4.02 -1.84
C TYR A 128 -10.52 2.63 -1.99
N TYR A 129 -10.14 1.75 -1.07
CA TYR A 129 -10.56 0.37 -1.03
C TYR A 129 -11.12 -0.01 0.34
N ARG A 130 -11.98 -1.03 0.33
CA ARG A 130 -12.34 -1.81 1.51
C ARG A 130 -12.06 -3.27 1.23
N GLY A 131 -11.37 -3.94 2.12
CA GLY A 131 -11.00 -5.33 1.87
C GLY A 131 -10.71 -6.14 3.13
N ALA A 132 -10.32 -7.36 2.90
CA ALA A 132 -9.81 -8.30 3.89
C ALA A 132 -8.39 -8.70 3.52
N MET A 133 -7.56 -8.97 4.53
CA MET A 133 -6.16 -9.32 4.37
C MET A 133 -5.82 -10.50 5.29
N ALA A 134 -4.96 -11.37 4.80
CA ALA A 134 -4.30 -12.43 5.57
C ALA A 134 -2.78 -12.32 5.38
N THR A 135 -2.03 -12.57 6.44
CA THR A 135 -0.57 -12.49 6.45
C THR A 135 0.04 -13.78 6.98
N ASN A 136 1.19 -14.15 6.47
CA ASN A 136 2.00 -15.22 7.03
C ASN A 136 2.57 -14.76 8.38
N ASN A 137 2.16 -15.38 9.49
CA ASN A 137 2.61 -15.02 10.84
C ASN A 137 4.10 -15.27 11.08
N ASN A 138 4.73 -16.09 10.23
CA ASN A 138 6.16 -16.39 10.29
C ASN A 138 6.97 -15.57 9.26
N SER A 139 6.34 -14.61 8.58
CA SER A 139 7.01 -13.78 7.59
C SER A 139 7.90 -12.75 8.26
N ASP A 140 9.10 -12.60 7.72
CA ASP A 140 10.02 -11.50 8.00
C ASP A 140 9.87 -10.35 6.99
N GLY A 141 8.82 -10.39 6.18
CA GLY A 141 8.45 -9.39 5.17
C GLY A 141 8.37 -9.95 3.75
N TRP A 142 8.04 -9.08 2.83
CA TRP A 142 7.95 -9.39 1.40
C TRP A 142 8.66 -8.32 0.57
N LYS A 143 8.97 -8.62 -0.69
CA LYS A 143 9.67 -7.69 -1.61
C LYS A 143 8.90 -7.45 -2.90
N TYR A 144 8.05 -8.36 -3.29
CA TYR A 144 7.33 -8.33 -4.55
C TYR A 144 5.84 -8.48 -4.31
N ILE A 145 5.06 -7.70 -5.04
CA ILE A 145 3.62 -7.69 -4.94
C ILE A 145 3.01 -7.84 -6.33
N LYS A 146 1.95 -8.63 -6.42
CA LYS A 146 1.18 -8.85 -7.63
C LYS A 146 -0.24 -8.34 -7.40
N HIS A 147 -0.65 -7.38 -8.22
CA HIS A 147 -2.01 -6.87 -8.25
C HIS A 147 -2.81 -7.57 -9.35
N ASN A 148 -3.93 -8.17 -8.99
CA ASN A 148 -4.84 -8.79 -9.94
C ASN A 148 -6.16 -8.01 -9.95
N TYR A 149 -6.42 -7.30 -11.02
CA TYR A 149 -7.61 -6.47 -11.20
C TYR A 149 -8.69 -7.25 -11.93
N ALA A 150 -9.94 -7.12 -11.49
CA ALA A 150 -11.09 -7.72 -12.15
C ALA A 150 -12.33 -6.82 -12.06
N ASN A 151 -13.31 -7.11 -12.93
CA ASN A 151 -14.61 -6.47 -12.87
C ASN A 151 -15.67 -7.55 -12.59
N VAL A 152 -16.44 -7.37 -11.52
CA VAL A 152 -17.47 -8.30 -11.08
C VAL A 152 -18.82 -7.59 -10.95
N PRO A 153 -19.93 -8.29 -11.24
CA PRO A 153 -21.26 -7.66 -11.20
C PRO A 153 -21.70 -7.31 -9.77
N ASP A 154 -21.34 -8.10 -8.78
CA ASP A 154 -21.66 -7.89 -7.36
C ASP A 154 -20.38 -7.93 -6.52
N THR A 155 -19.90 -6.75 -6.15
CA THR A 155 -18.67 -6.59 -5.38
C THR A 155 -18.81 -7.08 -3.93
N ASN A 156 -20.00 -7.01 -3.32
CA ASN A 156 -20.22 -7.47 -1.96
C ASN A 156 -20.25 -9.00 -1.91
N ALA A 157 -20.99 -9.64 -2.80
CA ALA A 157 -21.00 -11.10 -2.89
C ALA A 157 -19.60 -11.64 -3.20
N TRP A 158 -18.86 -10.99 -4.08
CA TRP A 158 -17.47 -11.36 -4.39
C TRP A 158 -16.56 -11.23 -3.16
N LEU A 159 -16.59 -10.10 -2.44
CA LEU A 159 -15.76 -9.89 -1.26
C LEU A 159 -16.08 -10.90 -0.15
N ASN A 160 -17.37 -11.18 0.08
CA ASN A 160 -17.79 -12.19 1.05
C ASN A 160 -17.24 -13.58 0.67
N ALA A 161 -17.35 -13.98 -0.59
CA ALA A 161 -16.80 -15.25 -1.07
C ALA A 161 -15.27 -15.31 -0.92
N GLN A 162 -14.58 -14.22 -1.22
CA GLN A 162 -13.14 -14.12 -1.01
C GLN A 162 -12.78 -14.25 0.48
N THR A 163 -13.47 -13.55 1.36
CA THR A 163 -13.17 -13.56 2.80
C THR A 163 -13.50 -14.92 3.44
N GLU A 164 -14.69 -15.45 3.17
CA GLU A 164 -15.19 -16.63 3.87
C GLU A 164 -14.58 -17.94 3.37
N ASN A 165 -14.19 -17.99 2.10
CA ASN A 165 -13.67 -19.23 1.49
C ASN A 165 -12.18 -19.10 1.20
N TRP A 166 -11.82 -18.21 0.26
CA TRP A 166 -10.45 -18.14 -0.25
C TRP A 166 -9.47 -17.58 0.79
N GLY A 167 -9.84 -16.54 1.51
CA GLY A 167 -9.00 -15.95 2.56
C GLY A 167 -8.65 -16.95 3.66
N LYS A 168 -9.62 -17.70 4.15
CA LYS A 168 -9.39 -18.75 5.15
C LYS A 168 -8.49 -19.90 4.63
N PHE A 169 -8.67 -20.24 3.35
CA PHE A 169 -7.83 -21.25 2.70
C PHE A 169 -6.37 -20.76 2.57
N ILE A 170 -6.18 -19.54 2.07
CA ILE A 170 -4.85 -18.96 1.88
C ILE A 170 -4.15 -18.73 3.23
N ASP A 171 -4.83 -18.16 4.21
CA ASP A 171 -4.29 -17.94 5.56
C ASP A 171 -3.75 -19.24 6.16
N LYS A 172 -4.57 -20.29 6.14
CA LYS A 172 -4.15 -21.61 6.61
C LYS A 172 -2.92 -22.16 5.86
N ASN A 173 -2.88 -22.02 4.54
CA ASN A 173 -1.80 -22.60 3.72
C ASN A 173 -0.52 -21.77 3.78
N MET A 174 -0.59 -20.45 3.88
CA MET A 174 0.57 -19.59 4.17
C MET A 174 1.23 -19.96 5.49
N ASN A 175 0.43 -20.01 6.56
CA ASN A 175 0.94 -20.32 7.91
C ASN A 175 1.46 -21.76 8.08
N ASN A 176 1.06 -22.68 7.19
CA ASN A 176 1.56 -24.06 7.14
C ASN A 176 2.70 -24.26 6.12
N GLY A 177 3.18 -23.21 5.46
CA GLY A 177 4.25 -23.29 4.47
C GLY A 177 3.89 -24.06 3.20
N LYS A 178 2.61 -24.17 2.86
CA LYS A 178 2.13 -24.89 1.67
C LYS A 178 2.02 -24.01 0.42
N VAL A 179 2.05 -22.71 0.61
CA VAL A 179 2.11 -21.70 -0.45
C VAL A 179 3.21 -20.69 -0.12
N ASN A 180 3.79 -20.09 -1.15
CA ASN A 180 4.93 -19.17 -1.02
C ASN A 180 4.50 -17.70 -0.87
N GLN A 181 3.23 -17.45 -0.62
CA GLN A 181 2.71 -16.12 -0.36
C GLN A 181 3.03 -15.69 1.07
N GLU A 182 3.37 -14.42 1.23
CA GLU A 182 3.61 -13.79 2.53
C GLU A 182 2.45 -12.90 2.98
N LEU A 183 1.66 -12.43 2.01
CA LEU A 183 0.44 -11.68 2.22
C LEU A 183 -0.54 -11.98 1.10
N TRP A 184 -1.80 -12.03 1.45
CA TRP A 184 -2.93 -12.03 0.53
C TRP A 184 -3.95 -10.98 0.95
N ALA A 185 -4.54 -10.28 -0.02
CA ALA A 185 -5.67 -9.40 0.23
C ALA A 185 -6.70 -9.47 -0.90
N ALA A 186 -7.97 -9.26 -0.55
CA ALA A 186 -9.05 -9.09 -1.50
C ALA A 186 -9.84 -7.84 -1.16
N SER A 187 -10.15 -7.01 -2.16
CA SER A 187 -10.67 -5.68 -1.90
C SER A 187 -11.62 -5.20 -2.98
N VAL A 188 -12.59 -4.42 -2.57
CA VAL A 188 -13.50 -3.70 -3.45
C VAL A 188 -13.11 -2.23 -3.52
N ARG A 189 -13.16 -1.67 -4.72
CA ARG A 189 -12.91 -0.26 -4.95
C ARG A 189 -14.12 0.56 -4.49
N LEU A 190 -13.89 1.52 -3.60
CA LEU A 190 -14.90 2.41 -3.08
C LEU A 190 -14.97 3.72 -3.88
N HIS A 191 -13.81 4.28 -4.21
CA HIS A 191 -13.69 5.53 -4.94
C HIS A 191 -12.35 5.56 -5.72
N PRO A 192 -12.29 6.15 -6.92
CA PRO A 192 -13.44 6.60 -7.72
C PRO A 192 -14.22 5.41 -8.32
N ARG A 193 -15.50 5.64 -8.59
CA ARG A 193 -16.40 4.70 -9.28
C ARG A 193 -16.89 5.30 -10.59
N GLY A 194 -17.27 4.47 -11.55
CA GLY A 194 -17.85 4.91 -12.80
C GLY A 194 -17.35 4.14 -14.03
N ASN A 195 -17.93 4.44 -15.18
CA ASN A 195 -17.73 3.71 -16.44
C ASN A 195 -16.32 3.88 -17.06
N GLY A 196 -15.50 4.80 -16.53
CA GLY A 196 -14.12 5.00 -17.00
C GLY A 196 -13.10 4.02 -16.42
N TYR A 197 -13.54 3.10 -15.54
CA TYR A 197 -12.65 2.14 -14.90
C TYR A 197 -13.02 0.71 -15.28
N ASN A 198 -12.07 -0.03 -15.82
CA ASN A 198 -12.24 -1.39 -16.31
C ASN A 198 -12.25 -2.46 -15.19
N TRP A 199 -12.17 -2.05 -13.92
CA TRP A 199 -12.13 -2.97 -12.78
C TRP A 199 -12.77 -2.33 -11.54
N ASN A 200 -13.36 -3.16 -10.69
CA ASN A 200 -14.00 -2.75 -9.45
C ASN A 200 -13.55 -3.57 -8.22
N VAL A 201 -12.75 -4.60 -8.45
CA VAL A 201 -12.14 -5.42 -7.39
C VAL A 201 -10.65 -5.64 -7.66
N LEU A 202 -9.93 -5.94 -6.58
CA LEU A 202 -8.49 -6.17 -6.59
C LEU A 202 -8.17 -7.32 -5.65
N THR A 203 -7.35 -8.30 -6.08
CA THR A 203 -6.60 -9.15 -5.16
C THR A 203 -5.13 -8.78 -5.20
N VAL A 204 -4.48 -8.96 -4.06
CA VAL A 204 -3.08 -8.66 -3.85
C VAL A 204 -2.40 -9.89 -3.28
N ASP A 205 -1.31 -10.29 -3.92
CA ASP A 205 -0.46 -11.38 -3.46
C ASP A 205 0.96 -10.84 -3.27
N ALA A 206 1.58 -11.07 -2.12
CA ALA A 206 2.95 -10.64 -1.87
C ALA A 206 3.90 -11.83 -1.65
N TYR A 207 5.15 -11.66 -2.05
CA TYR A 207 6.16 -12.72 -2.11
C TYR A 207 7.55 -12.22 -1.70
N LYS A 208 8.39 -13.12 -1.18
CA LYS A 208 9.80 -12.81 -0.87
C LYS A 208 10.68 -12.70 -2.12
N SER A 209 10.36 -13.43 -3.17
CA SER A 209 11.17 -13.47 -4.39
C SER A 209 10.33 -13.43 -5.67
N LEU A 210 10.94 -13.00 -6.77
CA LEU A 210 10.33 -13.10 -8.10
C LEU A 210 10.06 -14.57 -8.49
N LYS A 211 10.94 -15.49 -8.05
CA LYS A 211 10.74 -16.92 -8.30
C LYS A 211 9.41 -17.39 -7.68
N ASP A 212 9.16 -17.03 -6.44
CA ASP A 212 7.93 -17.41 -5.75
C ASP A 212 6.70 -16.77 -6.42
N MET A 213 6.82 -15.51 -6.84
CA MET A 213 5.74 -14.78 -7.52
C MET A 213 5.37 -15.39 -8.87
N PHE A 214 6.32 -15.96 -9.62
CA PHE A 214 6.08 -16.56 -10.93
C PHE A 214 5.88 -18.09 -10.90
N ALA A 215 6.07 -18.72 -9.75
CA ALA A 215 5.87 -20.16 -9.57
C ALA A 215 4.39 -20.54 -9.26
N ASN A 216 3.53 -19.55 -9.00
CA ASN A 216 2.11 -19.72 -8.65
C ASN A 216 1.19 -19.21 -9.76
#